data_6347c6208a5290371b94826c69876be7
#
_entry.id   6347c6208a5290371b94826c69876be7
#
_cell.length_a   1.000
_cell.length_b   1.000
_cell.length_c   1.000
_cell.angle_alpha   90.00
_cell.angle_beta   90.00
_cell.angle_gamma   90.00
#
_symmetry.space_group_name_H-M   'P 1'
#
loop_
_entity.id
_entity.type
_entity.pdbx_description
1 polymer ?
#
loop_
_entity_poly.entity_id
_entity_poly.type
_entity_poly.pdbx_seq_one_letter_code
_entity_poly.pdbx_strand_id
1 'polypeptide(L)'
;DRITQQTRQRKYICKARRCVWMSGDEEEVIFGASSSSTRLRIYNKALERGVAGPWVRVEFQLRDEAADSFLANLLAREGRIGETYGGVLLNYLRYTTSVPGFPETNYNRLNTVGWWDKFVGTAEKIKNIKVGGLEYNYFNLESFVVRQCAGALKAYVDVHGGDVGPLLDVISKARLSKKHEELLRQLRMEE
;
A
#
# COMPACT_ATOMS: atom_id res chain seq x y z
N ASP A 1 -8.05 -17.96 15.95
CA ASP A 1 -9.31 -17.73 15.21
C ASP A 1 -9.19 -18.20 13.76
N ARG A 2 -10.28 -18.05 12.98
CA ARG A 2 -10.32 -18.50 11.56
C ARG A 2 -9.36 -17.69 10.68
N ILE A 3 -9.24 -16.40 10.91
CA ILE A 3 -8.36 -15.50 10.13
C ILE A 3 -6.91 -15.90 10.35
N THR A 4 -6.52 -16.07 11.60
CA THR A 4 -5.21 -16.54 12.04
C THR A 4 -4.83 -17.87 11.37
N GLN A 5 -5.73 -18.84 11.44
CA GLN A 5 -5.51 -20.16 10.86
C GLN A 5 -5.33 -20.11 9.34
N GLN A 6 -6.20 -19.37 8.63
CA GLN A 6 -6.11 -19.19 7.18
C GLN A 6 -4.81 -18.50 6.77
N THR A 7 -4.38 -17.48 7.55
CA THR A 7 -3.14 -16.75 7.28
C THR A 7 -1.92 -17.64 7.48
N ARG A 8 -1.86 -18.42 8.56
CA ARG A 8 -0.78 -19.42 8.80
C ARG A 8 -0.70 -20.44 7.67
N GLN A 9 -1.85 -20.90 7.16
CA GLN A 9 -1.92 -21.85 6.06
C GLN A 9 -1.64 -21.21 4.68
N ARG A 10 -1.35 -19.89 4.63
CA ARG A 10 -1.15 -19.14 3.38
C ARG A 10 -2.33 -19.24 2.39
N LYS A 11 -3.55 -19.45 2.90
CA LYS A 11 -4.77 -19.54 2.09
C LYS A 11 -5.36 -18.14 1.89
N TYR A 12 -4.60 -17.25 1.27
CA TYR A 12 -5.04 -15.91 0.94
C TYR A 12 -4.33 -15.38 -0.30
N ILE A 13 -4.96 -14.39 -0.93
CA ILE A 13 -4.39 -13.57 -1.99
C ILE A 13 -4.37 -12.14 -1.46
N CYS A 14 -3.20 -11.51 -1.47
CA CYS A 14 -3.04 -10.14 -1.00
C CYS A 14 -2.16 -9.35 -1.96
N LYS A 15 -2.46 -8.06 -2.13
CA LYS A 15 -1.63 -7.14 -2.91
C LYS A 15 -0.36 -6.72 -2.19
N ALA A 16 -0.29 -6.88 -0.87
CA ALA A 16 0.92 -6.62 -0.12
C ALA A 16 2.02 -7.64 -0.45
N ARG A 17 3.24 -7.15 -0.65
CA ARG A 17 4.42 -8.00 -0.83
C ARG A 17 4.88 -8.67 0.46
N ARG A 18 4.49 -8.14 1.61
CA ARG A 18 4.90 -8.60 2.93
C ARG A 18 3.69 -8.86 3.80
N CYS A 19 3.66 -10.03 4.42
CA CYS A 19 2.78 -10.37 5.51
C CYS A 19 3.64 -10.68 6.73
N VAL A 20 3.33 -10.05 7.86
CA VAL A 20 4.00 -10.29 9.14
C VAL A 20 2.96 -10.84 10.10
N TRP A 21 3.30 -11.97 10.70
CA TRP A 21 2.56 -12.55 11.80
C TRP A 21 3.27 -12.17 13.10
N MET A 22 2.54 -11.67 14.06
CA MET A 22 3.01 -11.50 15.43
C MET A 22 2.19 -12.41 16.34
N SER A 23 2.87 -13.33 17.00
CA SER A 23 2.28 -14.15 18.05
C SER A 23 2.78 -13.61 19.39
N GLY A 24 1.86 -13.18 20.21
CA GLY A 24 2.07 -12.70 21.55
C GLY A 24 0.71 -12.73 22.24
N ASP A 25 0.57 -11.96 23.29
CA ASP A 25 -0.71 -11.77 23.99
C ASP A 25 -1.80 -11.19 23.06
N GLU A 26 -1.35 -10.55 21.96
CA GLU A 26 -2.22 -10.04 20.89
C GLU A 26 -1.96 -10.85 19.61
N GLU A 27 -2.90 -11.71 19.22
CA GLU A 27 -2.84 -12.37 17.92
C GLU A 27 -3.06 -11.33 16.81
N GLU A 28 -2.00 -10.93 16.11
CA GLU A 28 -2.04 -9.91 15.06
C GLU A 28 -1.46 -10.42 13.74
N VAL A 29 -2.12 -10.06 12.64
CA VAL A 29 -1.61 -10.23 11.27
C VAL A 29 -1.51 -8.88 10.60
N ILE A 30 -0.35 -8.59 10.03
CA ILE A 30 -0.10 -7.34 9.31
C ILE A 30 0.26 -7.62 7.86
N PHE A 31 -0.50 -7.05 6.93
CA PHE A 31 -0.20 -7.04 5.51
C PHE A 31 0.29 -5.66 5.09
N GLY A 32 1.48 -5.60 4.53
CA GLY A 32 2.16 -4.38 4.13
C GLY A 32 3.26 -3.95 5.11
N ALA A 33 4.27 -3.25 4.60
CA ALA A 33 5.35 -2.68 5.40
C ALA A 33 4.87 -1.41 6.14
N SER A 34 5.61 -0.99 7.16
CA SER A 34 5.33 0.26 7.89
C SER A 34 5.39 1.50 7.00
N SER A 35 6.22 1.47 5.95
CA SER A 35 6.37 2.54 4.95
C SER A 35 5.39 2.44 3.78
N SER A 36 4.52 1.41 3.71
CA SER A 36 3.57 1.27 2.61
C SER A 36 2.45 2.29 2.72
N SER A 37 1.99 2.81 1.58
CA SER A 37 0.80 3.67 1.50
C SER A 37 -0.49 2.95 1.91
N THR A 38 -0.50 1.61 1.83
CA THR A 38 -1.60 0.76 2.28
C THR A 38 -1.07 -0.32 3.22
N ARG A 39 -1.60 -0.37 4.42
CA ARG A 39 -1.30 -1.38 5.43
C ARG A 39 -2.60 -1.88 6.03
N LEU A 40 -2.76 -3.18 6.16
CA LEU A 40 -3.91 -3.82 6.75
C LEU A 40 -3.48 -4.57 8.01
N ARG A 41 -4.14 -4.29 9.12
CA ARG A 41 -3.98 -4.98 10.40
C ARG A 41 -5.23 -5.78 10.72
N ILE A 42 -5.06 -7.01 11.16
CA ILE A 42 -6.15 -7.86 11.64
C ILE A 42 -5.73 -8.44 12.97
N TYR A 43 -6.49 -8.18 14.01
CA TYR A 43 -6.13 -8.59 15.36
C TYR A 43 -7.34 -8.87 16.25
N ASN A 44 -7.06 -9.58 17.34
CA ASN A 44 -8.07 -9.92 18.35
C ASN A 44 -8.28 -8.74 19.30
N LYS A 45 -9.32 -7.93 19.02
CA LYS A 45 -9.65 -6.74 19.82
C LYS A 45 -10.15 -7.10 21.22
N ALA A 46 -10.71 -8.29 21.40
CA ALA A 46 -11.14 -8.75 22.74
C ALA A 46 -9.94 -8.93 23.68
N LEU A 47 -8.84 -9.53 23.18
CA LEU A 47 -7.58 -9.66 23.93
C LEU A 47 -6.98 -8.31 24.28
N GLU A 48 -6.90 -7.40 23.31
CA GLU A 48 -6.38 -6.03 23.55
C GLU A 48 -7.17 -5.29 24.64
N ARG A 49 -8.48 -5.56 24.76
CA ARG A 49 -9.37 -4.91 25.74
C ARG A 49 -9.53 -5.71 27.02
N GLY A 50 -8.96 -6.89 27.13
CA GLY A 50 -9.11 -7.77 28.27
C GLY A 50 -10.57 -8.23 28.51
N VAL A 51 -11.37 -8.35 27.44
CA VAL A 51 -12.77 -8.78 27.51
C VAL A 51 -12.94 -10.17 26.89
N ALA A 52 -13.91 -10.93 27.40
CA ALA A 52 -14.21 -12.25 26.85
C ALA A 52 -15.03 -12.13 25.56
N GLY A 53 -14.84 -13.10 24.66
CA GLY A 53 -15.64 -13.25 23.46
C GLY A 53 -14.86 -13.00 22.15
N PRO A 54 -15.43 -13.37 21.00
CA PRO A 54 -14.79 -13.19 19.71
C PRO A 54 -14.99 -11.75 19.20
N TRP A 55 -13.95 -10.96 19.24
CA TRP A 55 -13.95 -9.62 18.66
C TRP A 55 -12.69 -9.41 17.83
N VAL A 56 -12.80 -9.64 16.53
CA VAL A 56 -11.73 -9.39 15.57
C VAL A 56 -11.92 -8.02 14.94
N ARG A 57 -10.83 -7.24 14.90
CA ARG A 57 -10.78 -5.95 14.22
C ARG A 57 -9.95 -6.05 12.95
N VAL A 58 -10.46 -5.41 11.90
CA VAL A 58 -9.78 -5.25 10.61
C VAL A 58 -9.60 -3.76 10.37
N GLU A 59 -8.37 -3.30 10.29
CA GLU A 59 -8.02 -1.89 10.16
C GLU A 59 -7.18 -1.64 8.91
N PHE A 60 -7.64 -0.72 8.06
CA PHE A 60 -6.80 -0.13 7.02
C PHE A 60 -6.09 1.10 7.56
N GLN A 61 -4.79 1.14 7.33
CA GLN A 61 -4.00 2.35 7.41
C GLN A 61 -3.68 2.78 5.98
N LEU A 62 -4.31 3.87 5.55
CA LEU A 62 -4.13 4.46 4.23
C LEU A 62 -3.36 5.76 4.37
N ARG A 63 -2.40 6.00 3.48
CA ARG A 63 -1.57 7.19 3.44
C ARG A 63 -1.45 7.67 2.00
N ASP A 64 -1.14 8.95 1.85
CA ASP A 64 -0.83 9.57 0.58
C ASP A 64 -1.88 9.22 -0.50
N GLU A 65 -1.45 8.87 -1.68
CA GLU A 65 -2.32 8.51 -2.82
C GLU A 65 -3.37 7.43 -2.50
N ALA A 66 -3.11 6.53 -1.56
CA ALA A 66 -4.07 5.50 -1.19
C ALA A 66 -5.22 6.07 -0.36
N ALA A 67 -4.95 7.07 0.49
CA ALA A 67 -5.96 7.78 1.24
C ALA A 67 -6.82 8.65 0.31
N ASP A 68 -6.19 9.41 -0.60
CA ASP A 68 -6.89 10.24 -1.59
C ASP A 68 -7.81 9.40 -2.49
N SER A 69 -7.30 8.26 -2.95
CA SER A 69 -8.06 7.33 -3.76
C SER A 69 -9.26 6.74 -3.01
N PHE A 70 -9.10 6.43 -1.72
CA PHE A 70 -10.20 5.96 -0.89
C PHE A 70 -11.28 7.04 -0.73
N LEU A 71 -10.88 8.28 -0.43
CA LEU A 71 -11.79 9.41 -0.30
C LEU A 71 -12.54 9.70 -1.60
N ALA A 72 -11.85 9.68 -2.74
CA ALA A 72 -12.49 9.86 -4.05
C ALA A 72 -13.54 8.78 -4.32
N ASN A 73 -13.23 7.51 -4.02
CA ASN A 73 -14.19 6.41 -4.15
C ASN A 73 -15.39 6.56 -3.19
N LEU A 74 -15.13 7.05 -1.97
CA LEU A 74 -16.18 7.29 -0.97
C LEU A 74 -17.13 8.39 -1.42
N LEU A 75 -16.60 9.50 -1.92
CA LEU A 75 -17.39 10.62 -2.46
C LEU A 75 -18.20 10.20 -3.68
N ALA A 76 -17.59 9.48 -4.63
CA ALA A 76 -18.28 8.95 -5.80
C ALA A 76 -19.42 7.97 -5.47
N ARG A 77 -19.43 7.43 -4.25
CA ARG A 77 -20.47 6.53 -3.72
C ARG A 77 -21.35 7.18 -2.66
N GLU A 78 -21.45 8.50 -2.69
CA GLU A 78 -22.34 9.26 -1.79
C GLU A 78 -22.10 8.99 -0.30
N GLY A 79 -20.85 8.75 0.10
CA GLY A 79 -20.47 8.50 1.47
C GLY A 79 -20.81 7.09 2.01
N ARG A 80 -21.17 6.13 1.16
CA ARG A 80 -21.46 4.74 1.55
C ARG A 80 -20.18 4.02 2.03
N ILE A 81 -19.79 4.32 3.26
CA ILE A 81 -18.49 3.89 3.82
C ILE A 81 -18.34 2.37 3.89
N GLY A 82 -19.40 1.65 4.25
CA GLY A 82 -19.35 0.18 4.37
C GLY A 82 -19.08 -0.50 3.03
N GLU A 83 -19.75 -0.06 1.96
CA GLU A 83 -19.53 -0.58 0.60
C GLU A 83 -18.13 -0.21 0.08
N THR A 84 -17.70 1.04 0.30
CA THR A 84 -16.38 1.52 -0.13
C THR A 84 -15.29 0.75 0.59
N TYR A 85 -15.38 0.62 1.91
CA TYR A 85 -14.43 -0.13 2.72
C TYR A 85 -14.38 -1.62 2.32
N GLY A 86 -15.54 -2.28 2.23
CA GLY A 86 -15.63 -3.68 1.83
C GLY A 86 -15.06 -3.94 0.44
N GLY A 87 -15.35 -3.06 -0.52
CA GLY A 87 -14.85 -3.18 -1.89
C GLY A 87 -13.34 -2.98 -2.00
N VAL A 88 -12.78 -2.02 -1.26
CA VAL A 88 -11.32 -1.81 -1.19
C VAL A 88 -10.65 -3.00 -0.50
N LEU A 89 -11.23 -3.48 0.60
CA LEU A 89 -10.73 -4.64 1.32
C LEU A 89 -10.73 -5.90 0.44
N LEU A 90 -11.83 -6.18 -0.24
CA LEU A 90 -11.96 -7.34 -1.14
C LEU A 90 -10.95 -7.30 -2.31
N ASN A 91 -10.60 -6.10 -2.77
CA ASN A 91 -9.57 -5.92 -3.80
C ASN A 91 -8.14 -6.05 -3.25
N TYR A 92 -7.93 -5.79 -1.96
CA TYR A 92 -6.62 -5.85 -1.32
C TYR A 92 -6.28 -7.22 -0.76
N LEU A 93 -7.22 -7.85 -0.06
CA LEU A 93 -7.08 -9.15 0.60
C LEU A 93 -8.29 -10.03 0.30
N ARG A 94 -8.05 -11.30 -0.03
CA ARG A 94 -9.07 -12.33 -0.18
C ARG A 94 -8.58 -13.63 0.43
N TYR A 95 -9.32 -14.19 1.37
CA TYR A 95 -9.06 -15.53 1.89
C TYR A 95 -9.66 -16.59 0.99
N THR A 96 -8.90 -17.65 0.72
CA THR A 96 -9.20 -18.69 -0.26
C THR A 96 -9.34 -20.06 0.37
N THR A 97 -10.08 -20.95 -0.28
CA THR A 97 -10.27 -22.33 0.19
C THR A 97 -9.02 -23.19 0.07
N SER A 98 -8.11 -22.83 -0.85
CA SER A 98 -6.84 -23.53 -1.10
C SER A 98 -5.67 -22.54 -1.15
N VAL A 99 -4.46 -23.07 -1.09
CA VAL A 99 -3.23 -22.27 -1.18
C VAL A 99 -3.05 -21.76 -2.62
N PRO A 100 -2.86 -20.45 -2.84
CA PRO A 100 -2.58 -19.92 -4.17
C PRO A 100 -1.31 -20.52 -4.77
N GLY A 101 -1.36 -20.85 -6.06
CA GLY A 101 -0.22 -21.42 -6.77
C GLY A 101 -0.08 -22.94 -6.65
N PHE A 102 -0.94 -23.61 -5.86
CA PHE A 102 -0.92 -25.09 -5.76
C PHE A 102 -2.29 -25.69 -5.42
N PRO A 103 -2.83 -26.62 -6.21
CA PRO A 103 -2.43 -26.95 -7.59
C PRO A 103 -2.86 -25.88 -8.62
N GLU A 104 -3.71 -24.92 -8.26
CA GLU A 104 -4.26 -23.91 -9.16
C GLU A 104 -3.34 -22.67 -9.22
N THR A 105 -2.77 -22.42 -10.38
CA THR A 105 -1.90 -21.26 -10.63
C THR A 105 -2.67 -20.00 -11.02
N ASN A 106 -3.92 -20.15 -11.48
CA ASN A 106 -4.77 -19.00 -11.80
C ASN A 106 -5.53 -18.54 -10.55
N TYR A 107 -5.04 -17.50 -9.91
CA TYR A 107 -5.61 -16.95 -8.68
C TYR A 107 -7.09 -16.51 -8.81
N ASN A 108 -7.56 -16.19 -10.02
CA ASN A 108 -8.95 -15.81 -10.23
C ASN A 108 -9.92 -16.98 -10.10
N ARG A 109 -9.45 -18.23 -10.30
CA ARG A 109 -10.25 -19.45 -10.16
C ARG A 109 -10.36 -19.94 -8.72
N LEU A 110 -9.54 -19.43 -7.80
CA LEU A 110 -9.61 -19.81 -6.41
C LEU A 110 -10.91 -19.31 -5.77
N ASN A 111 -11.63 -20.21 -5.13
CA ASN A 111 -12.85 -19.85 -4.41
C ASN A 111 -12.51 -19.08 -3.12
N THR A 112 -13.28 -18.05 -2.84
CA THR A 112 -13.23 -17.34 -1.57
C THR A 112 -13.90 -18.18 -0.48
N VAL A 113 -13.39 -18.10 0.75
CA VAL A 113 -14.04 -18.77 1.88
C VAL A 113 -15.33 -18.07 2.27
N GLY A 114 -16.40 -18.84 2.49
CA GLY A 114 -17.75 -18.26 2.69
C GLY A 114 -17.88 -17.31 3.88
N TRP A 115 -17.08 -17.47 4.95
CA TRP A 115 -17.10 -16.52 6.06
C TRP A 115 -16.48 -15.15 5.69
N TRP A 116 -15.52 -15.12 4.74
CA TRP A 116 -14.93 -13.88 4.24
C TRP A 116 -15.93 -13.15 3.33
N ASP A 117 -16.61 -13.88 2.44
CA ASP A 117 -17.69 -13.30 1.63
C ASP A 117 -18.77 -12.68 2.47
N LYS A 118 -19.18 -13.35 3.56
CA LYS A 118 -20.16 -12.80 4.51
C LYS A 118 -19.65 -11.55 5.24
N PHE A 119 -18.35 -11.52 5.57
CA PHE A 119 -17.74 -10.39 6.26
C PHE A 119 -17.64 -9.14 5.38
N VAL A 120 -17.18 -9.30 4.13
CA VAL A 120 -17.08 -8.17 3.18
C VAL A 120 -18.44 -7.77 2.60
N GLY A 121 -19.46 -8.62 2.76
CA GLY A 121 -20.82 -8.36 2.30
C GLY A 121 -20.95 -8.40 0.78
N THR A 122 -21.95 -7.67 0.26
CA THR A 122 -22.25 -7.56 -1.17
C THR A 122 -21.36 -6.53 -1.89
N ALA A 123 -20.29 -6.07 -1.25
CA ALA A 123 -19.42 -5.06 -1.81
C ALA A 123 -18.75 -5.57 -3.10
N GLU A 124 -18.93 -4.85 -4.19
CA GLU A 124 -18.15 -5.08 -5.41
C GLU A 124 -16.70 -4.68 -5.21
N LYS A 125 -15.78 -5.38 -5.89
CA LYS A 125 -14.36 -5.03 -5.86
C LYS A 125 -14.15 -3.60 -6.34
N ILE A 126 -13.73 -2.74 -5.44
CA ILE A 126 -13.31 -1.40 -5.77
C ILE A 126 -11.80 -1.44 -6.01
N LYS A 127 -11.40 -1.23 -7.25
CA LYS A 127 -10.01 -0.91 -7.51
C LYS A 127 -9.75 0.43 -6.85
N ASN A 128 -8.83 0.45 -5.89
CA ASN A 128 -8.25 1.69 -5.44
C ASN A 128 -7.46 2.23 -6.64
N ILE A 129 -8.15 2.96 -7.50
CA ILE A 129 -7.53 3.59 -8.66
C ILE A 129 -6.64 4.66 -8.04
N LYS A 130 -5.36 4.64 -8.36
CA LYS A 130 -4.54 5.82 -8.13
C LYS A 130 -5.29 6.97 -8.78
N VAL A 131 -5.85 7.86 -8.00
CA VAL A 131 -6.23 9.18 -8.49
C VAL A 131 -4.93 9.71 -9.05
N GLY A 132 -4.94 10.04 -10.33
CA GLY A 132 -3.76 10.28 -11.15
C GLY A 132 -2.63 10.80 -10.28
N GLY A 133 -1.50 10.07 -10.27
CA GLY A 133 -0.49 10.22 -9.23
C GLY A 133 -0.31 11.69 -8.96
N LEU A 134 -0.18 12.07 -7.72
CA LEU A 134 0.13 13.45 -7.31
C LEU A 134 0.93 14.06 -8.44
N GLU A 135 0.38 15.07 -9.09
CA GLU A 135 1.05 15.71 -10.22
C GLU A 135 2.50 15.87 -9.79
N TYR A 136 3.40 15.24 -10.55
CA TYR A 136 4.81 15.27 -10.22
C TYR A 136 5.25 16.71 -10.41
N ASN A 137 5.12 17.49 -9.34
CA ASN A 137 5.39 18.92 -9.34
C ASN A 137 6.78 19.20 -8.78
N TYR A 138 7.21 20.44 -8.94
CA TYR A 138 8.51 20.91 -8.46
C TYR A 138 8.70 20.67 -6.96
N PHE A 139 7.68 20.92 -6.14
CA PHE A 139 7.75 20.72 -4.69
C PHE A 139 8.02 19.27 -4.31
N ASN A 140 7.40 18.32 -5.00
CA ASN A 140 7.63 16.89 -4.77
C ASN A 140 9.03 16.46 -5.21
N LEU A 141 9.53 16.99 -6.34
CA LEU A 141 10.90 16.78 -6.78
C LEU A 141 11.91 17.33 -5.78
N GLU A 142 11.74 18.59 -5.35
CA GLU A 142 12.61 19.25 -4.37
C GLU A 142 12.62 18.48 -3.04
N SER A 143 11.46 18.12 -2.51
CA SER A 143 11.32 17.32 -1.29
C SER A 143 12.05 15.97 -1.38
N PHE A 144 11.97 15.31 -2.53
CA PHE A 144 12.69 14.05 -2.78
C PHE A 144 14.20 14.27 -2.76
N VAL A 145 14.70 15.29 -3.49
CA VAL A 145 16.14 15.60 -3.54
C VAL A 145 16.67 15.95 -2.16
N VAL A 146 15.98 16.83 -1.43
CA VAL A 146 16.42 17.29 -0.10
C VAL A 146 16.36 16.16 0.93
N ARG A 147 15.30 15.38 0.97
CA ARG A 147 15.08 14.41 2.05
C ARG A 147 15.72 13.05 1.79
N GLN A 148 15.81 12.63 0.52
CA GLN A 148 16.27 11.29 0.18
C GLN A 148 17.63 11.27 -0.54
N CYS A 149 17.94 12.29 -1.35
CA CYS A 149 19.17 12.28 -2.15
C CYS A 149 20.30 13.08 -1.49
N ALA A 150 20.00 14.14 -0.71
CA ALA A 150 21.03 15.06 -0.22
C ALA A 150 22.17 14.37 0.55
N GLY A 151 21.84 13.40 1.42
CA GLY A 151 22.87 12.65 2.16
C GLY A 151 23.78 11.83 1.25
N ALA A 152 23.22 11.16 0.24
CA ALA A 152 23.99 10.39 -0.72
C ALA A 152 24.85 11.30 -1.63
N LEU A 153 24.28 12.44 -2.07
CA LEU A 153 25.01 13.42 -2.87
C LEU A 153 26.16 14.03 -2.08
N LYS A 154 25.94 14.35 -0.80
CA LYS A 154 27.01 14.85 0.06
C LYS A 154 28.14 13.83 0.22
N ALA A 155 27.80 12.58 0.54
CA ALA A 155 28.79 11.51 0.68
C ALA A 155 29.59 11.31 -0.62
N TYR A 156 28.94 11.40 -1.79
CA TYR A 156 29.61 11.30 -3.08
C TYR A 156 30.63 12.43 -3.28
N VAL A 157 30.27 13.67 -2.95
CA VAL A 157 31.20 14.82 -3.02
C VAL A 157 32.35 14.66 -2.01
N ASP A 158 32.07 14.24 -0.79
CA ASP A 158 33.09 14.05 0.25
C ASP A 158 34.12 12.97 -0.14
N VAL A 159 33.70 11.87 -0.77
CA VAL A 159 34.59 10.84 -1.32
C VAL A 159 35.55 11.40 -2.39
N HIS A 160 35.14 12.42 -3.13
CA HIS A 160 35.93 13.11 -4.12
C HIS A 160 36.67 14.35 -3.56
N GLY A 161 36.90 14.38 -2.24
CA GLY A 161 37.66 15.46 -1.59
C GLY A 161 36.97 16.82 -1.60
N GLY A 162 35.65 16.85 -1.71
CA GLY A 162 34.86 18.07 -1.81
C GLY A 162 34.69 18.63 -3.22
N ASP A 163 35.28 17.96 -4.24
CA ASP A 163 35.07 18.35 -5.64
C ASP A 163 33.69 17.93 -6.13
N VAL A 164 32.91 18.93 -6.59
CA VAL A 164 31.56 18.73 -7.15
C VAL A 164 31.58 18.36 -8.64
N GLY A 165 32.68 18.51 -9.33
CA GLY A 165 32.82 18.24 -10.76
C GLY A 165 32.35 16.84 -11.17
N PRO A 166 32.81 15.77 -10.51
CA PRO A 166 32.35 14.41 -10.79
C PRO A 166 30.82 14.22 -10.62
N LEU A 167 30.20 14.90 -9.66
CA LEU A 167 28.76 14.85 -9.48
C LEU A 167 28.01 15.55 -10.63
N LEU A 168 28.47 16.72 -11.05
CA LEU A 168 27.91 17.45 -12.18
C LEU A 168 28.05 16.65 -13.48
N ASP A 169 29.16 15.95 -13.67
CA ASP A 169 29.35 15.05 -14.82
C ASP A 169 28.33 13.89 -14.85
N VAL A 170 28.07 13.27 -13.70
CA VAL A 170 27.04 12.24 -13.58
C VAL A 170 25.63 12.80 -13.88
N ILE A 171 25.31 13.97 -13.33
CA ILE A 171 24.02 14.61 -13.53
C ILE A 171 23.82 15.00 -15.01
N SER A 172 24.83 15.54 -15.66
CA SER A 172 24.76 15.96 -17.07
C SER A 172 24.52 14.81 -18.05
N LYS A 173 24.96 13.62 -17.69
CA LYS A 173 24.76 12.37 -18.47
C LYS A 173 23.47 11.62 -18.12
N ALA A 174 22.78 12.02 -17.06
CA ALA A 174 21.58 11.36 -16.62
C ALA A 174 20.41 11.53 -17.61
N ARG A 175 19.70 10.44 -17.87
CA ARG A 175 18.48 10.50 -18.70
C ARG A 175 17.29 10.87 -17.84
N LEU A 176 16.52 11.83 -18.30
CA LEU A 176 15.27 12.19 -17.67
C LEU A 176 14.18 11.12 -17.93
N SER A 177 13.36 10.85 -16.95
CA SER A 177 12.17 10.04 -17.15
C SER A 177 11.04 10.90 -17.73
N LYS A 178 10.04 10.27 -18.35
CA LYS A 178 8.87 10.97 -18.91
C LYS A 178 8.19 11.94 -17.94
N LYS A 179 8.13 11.61 -16.65
CA LYS A 179 7.56 12.50 -15.62
C LYS A 179 8.42 13.74 -15.35
N HIS A 180 9.74 13.63 -15.47
CA HIS A 180 10.65 14.77 -15.35
C HIS A 180 10.55 15.69 -16.57
N GLU A 181 10.46 15.11 -17.76
CA GLU A 181 10.29 15.86 -19.00
C GLU A 181 8.96 16.64 -19.01
N GLU A 182 7.89 15.98 -18.52
CA GLU A 182 6.58 16.60 -18.39
C GLU A 182 6.59 17.78 -17.41
N LEU A 183 7.21 17.62 -16.24
CA LEU A 183 7.37 18.68 -15.26
C LEU A 183 8.12 19.88 -15.84
N LEU A 184 9.24 19.63 -16.53
CA LEU A 184 10.00 20.71 -17.18
C LEU A 184 9.19 21.44 -18.25
N ARG A 185 8.35 20.71 -18.99
CA ARG A 185 7.46 21.30 -19.99
C ARG A 185 6.42 22.23 -19.31
N GLN A 186 5.79 21.76 -18.24
CA GLN A 186 4.81 22.56 -17.48
C GLN A 186 5.43 23.85 -16.95
N LEU A 187 6.59 23.79 -16.30
CA LEU A 187 7.27 24.95 -15.74
C LEU A 187 7.68 25.98 -16.80
N ARG A 188 8.03 25.55 -18.03
CA ARG A 188 8.37 26.47 -19.12
C ARG A 188 7.16 27.13 -19.80
N MET A 189 5.95 26.63 -19.56
CA MET A 189 4.73 27.23 -20.09
C MET A 189 4.13 28.26 -19.14
N GLU A 190 4.60 28.29 -17.89
CA GLU A 190 4.19 29.27 -16.87
C GLU A 190 5.08 30.54 -16.86
N GLU A 191 6.22 30.53 -17.60
CA GLU A 191 7.07 31.71 -17.86
C GLU A 191 6.60 32.47 -19.14
#